data_bb0b97c9929d3e68c2382f30bb3dba2a
#
_entry.id   bb0b97c9929d3e68c2382f30bb3dba2a
#
_cell.length_a   1.000
_cell.length_b   1.000
_cell.length_c   1.000
_cell.angle_alpha   90.00
_cell.angle_beta   90.00
_cell.angle_gamma   90.00
#
_symmetry.space_group_name_H-M   'P 1'
#
loop_
_entity.id
_entity.type
_entity.pdbx_description
1 polymer ?
#
loop_
_entity_poly.entity_id
_entity_poly.type
_entity_poly.pdbx_seq_one_letter_code
_entity_poly.pdbx_strand_id
1 'polypeptide(L)'
;MTSLSTYETLSWDAVRDNDQISSVVFPLSLRNLMIDVAGTRDLYPIHHDREFAKRNGARDVFVNTMFYEGLFGRIVTDWAGPESFLRKLRFSMKQPNCPGDTITSRGWVSKKYVQDGKKLIDVELHLDNQLGPDTTVAFATVELP
;
A
#
# COMPACT_ATOMS: atom_id res chain seq x y z
N MET A 1 -27.89 -15.94 -8.54
CA MET A 1 -27.82 -14.75 -7.66
C MET A 1 -26.45 -14.73 -7.01
N THR A 2 -25.56 -13.87 -7.49
CA THR A 2 -24.22 -13.71 -6.93
C THR A 2 -24.39 -13.00 -5.60
N SER A 3 -24.03 -13.66 -4.50
CA SER A 3 -23.94 -13.04 -3.18
C SER A 3 -23.03 -11.82 -3.30
N LEU A 4 -23.56 -10.64 -3.12
CA LEU A 4 -22.76 -9.44 -2.88
C LEU A 4 -21.99 -9.72 -1.59
N SER A 5 -20.67 -9.86 -1.69
CA SER A 5 -19.78 -9.91 -0.54
C SER A 5 -20.04 -8.62 0.25
N THR A 6 -20.72 -8.73 1.38
CA THR A 6 -20.82 -7.63 2.33
C THR A 6 -19.45 -7.47 2.96
N TYR A 7 -18.73 -6.41 2.57
CA TYR A 7 -17.52 -6.02 3.28
C TYR A 7 -17.92 -5.59 4.68
N GLU A 8 -17.50 -6.35 5.66
CA GLU A 8 -17.72 -6.02 7.07
C GLU A 8 -16.53 -5.23 7.60
N THR A 9 -16.81 -4.21 8.39
CA THR A 9 -15.77 -3.48 9.11
C THR A 9 -15.34 -4.28 10.33
N LEU A 10 -14.04 -4.36 10.58
CA LEU A 10 -13.50 -5.01 11.77
C LEU A 10 -13.99 -4.30 13.04
N SER A 11 -14.42 -5.09 14.02
CA SER A 11 -14.66 -4.56 15.36
C SER A 11 -13.30 -4.25 16.02
N TRP A 12 -13.17 -3.05 16.60
CA TRP A 12 -11.97 -2.69 17.34
C TRP A 12 -11.68 -3.68 18.48
N ASP A 13 -12.72 -4.22 19.15
CA ASP A 13 -12.56 -5.17 20.24
C ASP A 13 -11.97 -6.52 19.78
N ALA A 14 -12.17 -6.88 18.53
CA ALA A 14 -11.66 -8.13 17.96
C ALA A 14 -10.18 -8.06 17.58
N VAL A 15 -9.65 -6.86 17.31
CA VAL A 15 -8.25 -6.67 16.88
C VAL A 15 -7.30 -6.77 18.06
N ARG A 16 -6.14 -7.40 17.84
CA ARG A 16 -5.07 -7.59 18.83
C ARG A 16 -3.72 -7.16 18.27
N ASP A 17 -2.81 -6.80 19.17
CA ASP A 17 -1.40 -6.56 18.79
C ASP A 17 -0.83 -7.83 18.15
N ASN A 18 -0.06 -7.66 17.09
CA ASN A 18 0.53 -8.69 16.22
C ASN A 18 -0.45 -9.44 15.32
N ASP A 19 -1.73 -9.06 15.25
CA ASP A 19 -2.63 -9.59 14.23
C ASP A 19 -2.06 -9.31 12.84
N GLN A 20 -2.12 -10.33 11.98
CA GLN A 20 -1.62 -10.23 10.60
C GLN A 20 -2.63 -9.50 9.72
N ILE A 21 -2.13 -8.64 8.85
CA ILE A 21 -2.92 -7.97 7.83
C ILE A 21 -2.92 -8.83 6.56
N SER A 22 -4.08 -8.98 5.95
CA SER A 22 -4.23 -9.77 4.73
C SER A 22 -3.28 -9.30 3.63
N SER A 23 -2.53 -10.24 3.06
CA SER A 23 -1.57 -9.94 1.99
C SER A 23 -2.30 -9.58 0.69
N VAL A 24 -1.79 -8.57 0.01
CA VAL A 24 -2.18 -8.19 -1.35
C VAL A 24 -1.04 -8.52 -2.29
N VAL A 25 -1.35 -9.19 -3.40
CA VAL A 25 -0.40 -9.48 -4.48
C VAL A 25 -0.78 -8.62 -5.68
N PHE A 26 0.17 -7.82 -6.16
CA PHE A 26 -0.05 -6.90 -7.27
C PHE A 26 1.01 -7.11 -8.36
N PRO A 27 0.68 -7.84 -9.45
CA PRO A 27 1.54 -7.90 -10.62
C PRO A 27 1.58 -6.55 -11.32
N LEU A 28 2.73 -5.90 -11.34
CA LEU A 28 2.93 -4.58 -11.94
C LEU A 28 3.26 -4.72 -13.42
N SER A 29 2.33 -4.34 -14.28
CA SER A 29 2.54 -4.27 -15.73
C SER A 29 2.92 -2.85 -16.18
N LEU A 30 3.50 -2.73 -17.38
CA LEU A 30 3.71 -1.41 -18.00
C LEU A 30 2.36 -0.66 -18.18
N ARG A 31 1.28 -1.38 -18.47
CA ARG A 31 -0.06 -0.80 -18.56
C ARG A 31 -0.50 -0.18 -17.23
N ASN A 32 -0.29 -0.87 -16.11
CA ASN A 32 -0.62 -0.33 -14.79
C ASN A 32 0.17 0.95 -14.50
N LEU A 33 1.47 0.96 -14.83
CA LEU A 33 2.31 2.13 -14.66
C LEU A 33 1.83 3.31 -15.51
N MET A 34 1.46 3.09 -16.78
CA MET A 34 0.95 4.15 -17.64
C MET A 34 -0.40 4.71 -17.14
N ILE A 35 -1.26 3.86 -16.60
CA ILE A 35 -2.51 4.29 -15.98
C ILE A 35 -2.23 5.13 -14.73
N ASP A 36 -1.27 4.73 -13.91
CA ASP A 36 -0.83 5.47 -12.74
C ASP A 36 -0.30 6.86 -13.11
N VAL A 37 0.62 6.94 -14.07
CA VAL A 37 1.18 8.22 -14.57
C VAL A 37 0.08 9.14 -15.09
N ALA A 38 -0.85 8.61 -15.88
CA ALA A 38 -1.96 9.39 -16.43
C ALA A 38 -2.94 9.84 -15.35
N GLY A 39 -3.28 8.96 -14.42
CA GLY A 39 -4.24 9.22 -13.33
C GLY A 39 -3.72 10.20 -12.30
N THR A 40 -2.44 10.09 -11.94
CA THR A 40 -1.77 10.97 -10.98
C THR A 40 -1.27 12.27 -11.59
N ARG A 41 -1.20 12.34 -12.93
CA ARG A 41 -0.61 13.45 -13.69
C ARG A 41 0.86 13.71 -13.37
N ASP A 42 1.54 12.69 -12.89
CA ASP A 42 2.98 12.75 -12.62
C ASP A 42 3.76 12.49 -13.90
N LEU A 43 3.91 13.53 -14.68
CA LEU A 43 4.57 13.49 -15.99
C LEU A 43 6.10 13.61 -15.91
N TYR A 44 6.69 13.38 -14.73
CA TYR A 44 8.14 13.35 -14.62
C TYR A 44 8.72 12.18 -15.42
N PRO A 45 9.70 12.41 -16.31
CA PRO A 45 10.11 11.41 -17.31
C PRO A 45 10.57 10.06 -16.72
N ILE A 46 11.00 10.02 -15.47
CA ILE A 46 11.47 8.80 -14.81
C ILE A 46 10.38 7.71 -14.72
N HIS A 47 9.11 8.09 -14.82
CA HIS A 47 7.96 7.18 -14.74
C HIS A 47 7.46 6.70 -16.09
N HIS A 48 7.91 7.29 -17.23
CA HIS A 48 7.39 6.92 -18.55
C HIS A 48 8.45 6.90 -19.69
N ASP A 49 9.67 7.42 -19.45
CA ASP A 49 10.79 7.37 -20.40
C ASP A 49 11.88 6.44 -19.86
N ARG A 50 12.01 5.27 -20.48
CA ARG A 50 12.98 4.24 -20.08
C ARG A 50 14.42 4.70 -20.16
N GLU A 51 14.77 5.44 -21.21
CA GLU A 51 16.14 5.94 -21.39
C GLU A 51 16.46 7.00 -20.33
N PHE A 52 15.50 7.86 -20.03
CA PHE A 52 15.66 8.81 -18.93
C PHE A 52 15.82 8.11 -17.58
N ALA A 53 14.98 7.12 -17.27
CA ALA A 53 15.07 6.35 -16.03
C ALA A 53 16.43 5.66 -15.87
N LYS A 54 16.92 4.99 -16.90
CA LYS A 54 18.22 4.32 -16.91
C LYS A 54 19.38 5.29 -16.77
N ARG A 55 19.36 6.44 -17.45
CA ARG A 55 20.40 7.48 -17.30
C ARG A 55 20.44 8.04 -15.88
N ASN A 56 19.33 7.98 -15.14
CA ASN A 56 19.25 8.41 -13.75
C ASN A 56 19.44 7.26 -12.75
N GLY A 57 19.96 6.12 -13.18
CA GLY A 57 20.34 5.00 -12.32
C GLY A 57 19.22 4.04 -11.95
N ALA A 58 18.03 4.21 -12.50
CA ALA A 58 16.95 3.26 -12.30
C ALA A 58 17.06 2.05 -13.24
N ARG A 59 16.58 0.90 -12.81
CA ARG A 59 16.55 -0.34 -13.60
C ARG A 59 15.64 -0.22 -14.83
N ASP A 60 14.50 0.43 -14.68
CA ASP A 60 13.51 0.74 -15.69
C ASP A 60 12.64 1.91 -15.18
N VAL A 61 11.64 2.33 -15.93
CA VAL A 61 10.57 3.19 -15.41
C VAL A 61 9.91 2.51 -14.20
N PHE A 62 9.46 3.27 -13.23
CA PHE A 62 8.91 2.74 -11.98
C PHE A 62 7.75 3.59 -11.47
N VAL A 63 6.95 3.02 -10.57
CA VAL A 63 5.77 3.66 -9.98
C VAL A 63 6.16 4.87 -9.13
N ASN A 64 5.27 5.85 -9.09
CA ASN A 64 5.45 7.08 -8.32
C ASN A 64 4.98 6.93 -6.86
N THR A 65 5.12 7.99 -6.06
CA THR A 65 4.69 8.04 -4.66
C THR A 65 3.19 7.83 -4.50
N MET A 66 2.39 8.39 -5.38
CA MET A 66 0.92 8.32 -5.31
C MET A 66 0.39 6.91 -5.56
N PHE A 67 1.11 6.10 -6.36
CA PHE A 67 0.82 4.68 -6.48
C PHE A 67 0.92 3.97 -5.11
N TYR A 68 1.97 4.24 -4.35
CA TYR A 68 2.14 3.63 -3.02
C TYR A 68 1.10 4.13 -2.02
N GLU A 69 0.73 5.41 -2.06
CA GLU A 69 -0.36 5.94 -1.23
C GLU A 69 -1.67 5.19 -1.51
N GLY A 70 -2.00 5.01 -2.77
CA GLY A 70 -3.18 4.25 -3.19
C GLY A 70 -3.10 2.76 -2.79
N LEU A 71 -1.95 2.11 -2.99
CA LEU A 71 -1.79 0.70 -2.66
C LEU A 71 -1.86 0.44 -1.15
N PHE A 72 -1.18 1.25 -0.33
CA PHE A 72 -1.27 1.14 1.12
C PHE A 72 -2.68 1.48 1.64
N GLY A 73 -3.32 2.50 1.07
CA GLY A 73 -4.72 2.81 1.36
C GLY A 73 -5.64 1.62 1.11
N ARG A 74 -5.47 0.95 -0.05
CA ARG A 74 -6.20 -0.27 -0.38
C ARG A 74 -5.93 -1.40 0.62
N ILE A 75 -4.66 -1.68 0.93
CA ILE A 75 -4.29 -2.75 1.88
C ILE A 75 -4.98 -2.53 3.24
N VAL A 76 -4.95 -1.30 3.72
CA VAL A 76 -5.57 -0.94 5.00
C VAL A 76 -7.10 -1.06 4.95
N THR A 77 -7.73 -0.51 3.91
CA THR A 77 -9.20 -0.52 3.83
C THR A 77 -9.78 -1.88 3.50
N ASP A 78 -9.08 -2.70 2.70
CA ASP A 78 -9.49 -4.09 2.44
C ASP A 78 -9.43 -4.94 3.73
N TRP A 79 -8.45 -4.65 4.62
CA TRP A 79 -8.33 -5.33 5.90
C TRP A 79 -9.31 -4.80 6.95
N ALA A 80 -9.40 -3.48 7.10
CA ALA A 80 -10.15 -2.86 8.20
C ALA A 80 -11.64 -2.71 7.91
N GLY A 81 -12.02 -2.67 6.63
CA GLY A 81 -13.40 -2.54 6.19
C GLY A 81 -13.85 -1.10 5.92
N PRO A 82 -15.06 -0.92 5.35
CA PRO A 82 -15.51 0.35 4.76
C PRO A 82 -15.78 1.48 5.77
N GLU A 83 -16.06 1.17 7.03
CA GLU A 83 -16.29 2.19 8.06
C GLU A 83 -15.01 2.58 8.81
N SER A 84 -13.86 1.99 8.42
CA SER A 84 -12.56 2.38 8.95
C SER A 84 -12.10 3.72 8.37
N PHE A 85 -11.25 4.42 9.11
CA PHE A 85 -10.68 5.68 8.64
C PHE A 85 -9.16 5.68 8.77
N LEU A 86 -8.47 5.79 7.63
CA LEU A 86 -7.01 5.94 7.59
C LEU A 86 -6.64 7.36 8.05
N ARG A 87 -6.16 7.49 9.29
CA ARG A 87 -5.82 8.77 9.91
C ARG A 87 -4.46 9.29 9.52
N LYS A 88 -3.49 8.39 9.42
CA LYS A 88 -2.10 8.72 9.09
C LYS A 88 -1.52 7.64 8.20
N LEU A 89 -0.70 8.05 7.26
CA LEU A 89 0.13 7.16 6.45
C LEU A 89 1.49 7.83 6.25
N ARG A 90 2.55 7.10 6.52
CA ARG A 90 3.91 7.47 6.15
C ARG A 90 4.61 6.26 5.59
N PHE A 91 5.45 6.45 4.60
CA PHE A 91 6.23 5.35 4.02
C PHE A 91 7.58 5.84 3.50
N SER A 92 8.47 4.88 3.31
CA SER A 92 9.80 5.10 2.74
C SER A 92 10.02 4.11 1.61
N MET A 93 10.28 4.64 0.42
CA MET A 93 10.67 3.86 -0.75
C MET A 93 12.17 3.59 -0.67
N LYS A 94 12.56 2.31 -0.66
CA LYS A 94 13.94 1.87 -0.60
C LYS A 94 14.43 1.33 -1.94
N GLN A 95 13.55 0.68 -2.69
CA GLN A 95 13.83 0.11 -4.00
C GLN A 95 12.67 0.42 -4.96
N PRO A 96 12.96 0.77 -6.22
CA PRO A 96 11.91 1.01 -7.20
C PRO A 96 11.22 -0.30 -7.60
N ASN A 97 9.89 -0.26 -7.73
CA ASN A 97 9.10 -1.32 -8.35
C ASN A 97 8.83 -0.94 -9.81
N CYS A 98 9.26 -1.81 -10.72
CA CYS A 98 9.23 -1.60 -12.16
C CYS A 98 8.25 -2.56 -12.85
N PRO A 99 7.81 -2.28 -14.08
CA PRO A 99 7.03 -3.23 -14.86
C PRO A 99 7.69 -4.61 -14.94
N GLY A 100 6.90 -5.66 -14.70
CA GLY A 100 7.37 -7.04 -14.58
C GLY A 100 7.61 -7.49 -13.14
N ASP A 101 7.62 -6.59 -12.18
CA ASP A 101 7.68 -6.97 -10.77
C ASP A 101 6.29 -7.44 -10.27
N THR A 102 6.32 -8.33 -9.30
CA THR A 102 5.13 -8.70 -8.53
C THR A 102 5.32 -8.18 -7.11
N ILE A 103 4.53 -7.17 -6.75
CA ILE A 103 4.54 -6.58 -5.41
C ILE A 103 3.67 -7.43 -4.50
N THR A 104 4.22 -7.85 -3.37
CA THR A 104 3.49 -8.60 -2.34
C THR A 104 3.55 -7.83 -1.02
N SER A 105 2.41 -7.62 -0.39
CA SER A 105 2.36 -6.97 0.92
C SER A 105 2.39 -7.98 2.05
N ARG A 106 3.00 -7.58 3.14
CA ARG A 106 2.89 -8.20 4.47
C ARG A 106 2.76 -7.10 5.51
N GLY A 107 2.10 -7.39 6.61
CA GLY A 107 1.91 -6.40 7.65
C GLY A 107 1.27 -6.96 8.90
N TRP A 108 1.32 -6.20 9.95
CA TRP A 108 0.77 -6.57 11.25
C TRP A 108 0.35 -5.34 12.05
N VAL A 109 -0.51 -5.58 13.02
CA VAL A 109 -0.87 -4.60 14.04
C VAL A 109 0.30 -4.40 14.99
N SER A 110 0.84 -3.18 15.05
CA SER A 110 1.94 -2.85 15.94
C SER A 110 1.46 -2.34 17.31
N LYS A 111 0.26 -1.72 17.34
CA LYS A 111 -0.31 -1.19 18.59
C LYS A 111 -1.80 -0.94 18.47
N LYS A 112 -2.54 -1.25 19.52
CA LYS A 112 -3.96 -0.94 19.72
C LYS A 112 -4.11 0.00 20.93
N TYR A 113 -4.84 1.11 20.76
CA TYR A 113 -5.01 2.08 21.84
C TYR A 113 -6.22 3.00 21.64
N VAL A 114 -6.58 3.71 22.70
CA VAL A 114 -7.58 4.79 22.64
C VAL A 114 -6.87 6.12 22.93
N GLN A 115 -7.12 7.11 22.10
CA GLN A 115 -6.60 8.46 22.27
C GLN A 115 -7.67 9.48 21.89
N ASP A 116 -7.92 10.43 22.76
CA ASP A 116 -8.93 11.49 22.58
C ASP A 116 -10.33 10.94 22.23
N GLY A 117 -10.70 9.81 22.87
CA GLY A 117 -11.95 9.10 22.65
C GLY A 117 -12.04 8.30 21.35
N LYS A 118 -10.97 8.26 20.56
CA LYS A 118 -10.89 7.51 19.30
C LYS A 118 -10.21 6.16 19.50
N LYS A 119 -10.78 5.15 18.88
CA LYS A 119 -10.26 3.77 18.88
C LYS A 119 -9.27 3.62 17.73
N LEU A 120 -7.99 3.59 18.04
CA LEU A 120 -6.91 3.65 17.09
C LEU A 120 -6.10 2.35 17.05
N ILE A 121 -5.59 2.04 15.87
CA ILE A 121 -4.71 0.92 15.61
C ILE A 121 -3.55 1.42 14.74
N ASP A 122 -2.33 1.22 15.21
CA ASP A 122 -1.13 1.41 14.40
C ASP A 122 -0.76 0.11 13.72
N VAL A 123 -0.44 0.18 12.45
CA VAL A 123 -0.03 -0.96 11.63
C VAL A 123 1.31 -0.69 10.96
N GLU A 124 2.10 -1.73 10.81
CA GLU A 124 3.33 -1.74 10.04
C GLU A 124 3.12 -2.59 8.80
N LEU A 125 3.49 -2.04 7.63
CA LEU A 125 3.26 -2.64 6.32
C LEU A 125 4.56 -2.65 5.52
N HIS A 126 4.82 -3.75 4.85
CA HIS A 126 5.98 -3.96 4.02
C HIS A 126 5.55 -4.40 2.63
N LEU A 127 6.23 -3.90 1.60
CA LEU A 127 6.10 -4.38 0.24
C LEU A 127 7.40 -5.07 -0.16
N ASP A 128 7.26 -6.26 -0.66
CA ASP A 128 8.33 -7.08 -1.21
C ASP A 128 8.13 -7.25 -2.71
N ASN A 129 9.17 -7.58 -3.45
CA ASN A 129 9.05 -8.09 -4.80
C ASN A 129 9.98 -9.31 -5.01
N GLN A 130 9.99 -9.91 -6.20
CA GLN A 130 10.81 -11.10 -6.49
C GLN A 130 12.32 -10.86 -6.40
N LEU A 131 12.78 -9.60 -6.34
CA LEU A 131 14.20 -9.25 -6.22
C LEU A 131 14.65 -9.12 -4.76
N GLY A 132 13.72 -8.96 -3.84
CA GLY A 132 14.02 -8.85 -2.42
C GLY A 132 12.88 -8.28 -1.57
N PRO A 133 13.06 -8.34 -0.25
CA PRO A 133 12.11 -7.78 0.70
C PRO A 133 12.25 -6.27 0.85
N ASP A 134 11.25 -5.65 1.46
CA ASP A 134 11.27 -4.26 1.93
C ASP A 134 11.53 -3.22 0.84
N THR A 135 10.95 -3.42 -0.36
CA THR A 135 11.05 -2.39 -1.42
C THR A 135 10.45 -1.07 -0.95
N THR A 136 9.42 -1.15 -0.13
CA THR A 136 8.77 0.00 0.52
C THR A 136 8.26 -0.42 1.89
N VAL A 137 8.48 0.40 2.91
CA VAL A 137 7.98 0.17 4.28
C VAL A 137 7.08 1.33 4.69
N ALA A 138 5.92 1.02 5.27
CA ALA A 138 4.95 2.00 5.70
C ALA A 138 4.48 1.78 7.14
N PHE A 139 4.03 2.87 7.74
CA PHE A 139 3.37 2.90 9.04
C PHE A 139 2.06 3.67 8.88
N ALA A 140 0.97 3.12 9.33
CA ALA A 140 -0.33 3.76 9.26
C ALA A 140 -1.05 3.73 10.60
N THR A 141 -1.91 4.73 10.83
CA THR A 141 -2.85 4.76 11.96
C THR A 141 -4.26 4.70 11.41
N VAL A 142 -5.02 3.74 11.87
CA VAL A 142 -6.40 3.46 11.45
C VAL A 142 -7.33 3.68 12.63
N GLU A 143 -8.43 4.40 12.41
CA GLU A 143 -9.54 4.51 13.37
C GLU A 143 -10.61 3.48 12.99
N LEU A 144 -11.06 2.72 13.96
CA LEU A 144 -12.22 1.83 13.86
C LEU A 144 -13.40 2.36 14.69
N PRO A 145 -14.65 2.02 14.30
CA PRO A 145 -15.84 2.44 15.03
C PRO A 145 -15.93 1.83 16.44
#